data_ce77079b855c20f307686b9c71f41973
#
_entry.id   ce77079b855c20f307686b9c71f41973
#
_cell.length_a   1.000
_cell.length_b   1.000
_cell.length_c   1.000
_cell.angle_alpha   90.00
_cell.angle_beta   90.00
_cell.angle_gamma   90.00
#
_symmetry.space_group_name_H-M   'P 1'
#
loop_
_entity.id
_entity.type
_entity.pdbx_description
1 polymer ?
#
loop_
_entity_poly.entity_id
_entity_poly.type
_entity_poly.pdbx_seq_one_letter_code
_entity_poly.pdbx_strand_id
1 'polypeptide(L)'
;QKNLEKAEHDEITIVAKVHPMLLEGTDYEKQGFSYNKDADRLVCPAGHMSIGVDIIKDCKSGNDRIRYRFSRKVCTLCARREECINGDSNRKQNSYPIKTPQQERQMEFMKTEEFQQWYKERYKIEAKNSDLKNNYGYDKALYYGICGMKLQGAVALFACNLNRILRLMDQKAGK
;
A
#
# COMPACT_ATOMS: atom_id res chain seq x y z
N GLN A 1 -7.07 -2.92 -0.73
CA GLN A 1 -8.19 -3.66 -0.11
C GLN A 1 -8.86 -4.59 -1.09
N LYS A 2 -9.49 -4.11 -2.15
CA LYS A 2 -10.23 -4.92 -3.15
C LYS A 2 -9.43 -6.11 -3.71
N ASN A 3 -8.11 -5.95 -3.91
CA ASN A 3 -7.27 -7.03 -4.42
C ASN A 3 -7.06 -8.14 -3.38
N LEU A 4 -6.97 -7.81 -2.08
CA LEU A 4 -6.86 -8.80 -1.01
C LEU A 4 -8.18 -9.56 -0.83
N GLU A 5 -9.32 -8.87 -0.86
CA GLU A 5 -10.64 -9.48 -0.81
C GLU A 5 -10.87 -10.44 -1.98
N LYS A 6 -10.50 -10.00 -3.20
CA LYS A 6 -10.61 -10.84 -4.39
C LYS A 6 -9.68 -12.06 -4.33
N ALA A 7 -8.45 -11.88 -3.89
CA ALA A 7 -7.49 -12.96 -3.77
C ALA A 7 -7.94 -14.01 -2.75
N GLU A 8 -8.53 -13.58 -1.64
CA GLU A 8 -9.10 -14.47 -0.65
C GLU A 8 -10.29 -15.28 -1.23
N HIS A 9 -11.17 -14.62 -1.98
CA HIS A 9 -12.27 -15.28 -2.68
C HIS A 9 -11.78 -16.30 -3.73
N ASP A 10 -10.73 -15.97 -4.46
CA ASP A 10 -10.17 -16.79 -5.55
C ASP A 10 -9.10 -17.78 -5.03
N GLU A 11 -8.89 -17.91 -3.72
CA GLU A 11 -7.89 -18.76 -3.06
C GLU A 11 -6.45 -18.50 -3.56
N ILE A 12 -6.14 -17.25 -3.90
CA ILE A 12 -4.84 -16.84 -4.41
C ILE A 12 -4.00 -16.21 -3.30
N THR A 13 -2.80 -16.76 -3.07
CA THR A 13 -1.83 -16.15 -2.14
C THR A 13 -1.16 -14.92 -2.76
N ILE A 14 -1.33 -13.76 -2.13
CA ILE A 14 -0.66 -12.52 -2.58
C ILE A 14 0.65 -12.33 -1.82
N VAL A 15 1.77 -12.32 -2.55
CA VAL A 15 3.10 -12.00 -2.02
C VAL A 15 3.42 -10.54 -2.30
N ALA A 16 2.80 -9.65 -1.54
CA ALA A 16 3.02 -8.20 -1.62
C ALA A 16 3.03 -7.57 -0.23
N LYS A 17 3.88 -6.55 -0.05
CA LYS A 17 3.87 -5.77 1.19
C LYS A 17 2.62 -4.91 1.27
N VAL A 18 2.06 -4.84 2.45
CA VAL A 18 1.01 -3.89 2.78
C VAL A 18 1.60 -2.47 2.75
N HIS A 19 0.78 -1.49 2.39
CA HIS A 19 1.24 -0.10 2.29
C HIS A 19 1.86 0.38 3.62
N PRO A 20 3.00 1.09 3.63
CA PRO A 20 3.69 1.53 4.85
C PRO A 20 2.79 2.25 5.87
N MET A 21 1.84 3.06 5.42
CA MET A 21 0.88 3.74 6.30
C MET A 21 0.01 2.79 7.15
N LEU A 22 -0.08 1.51 6.77
CA LEU A 22 -0.78 0.49 7.55
C LEU A 22 0.17 -0.28 8.47
N LEU A 23 1.47 -0.33 8.14
CA LEU A 23 2.51 -1.04 8.88
C LEU A 23 3.05 -0.20 10.04
N GLU A 24 3.35 1.06 9.77
CA GLU A 24 3.78 1.99 10.78
C GLU A 24 2.59 2.27 11.67
N GLY A 25 2.64 1.78 12.91
CA GLY A 25 1.62 2.08 13.91
C GLY A 25 1.22 3.54 13.83
N THR A 26 0.03 3.83 14.24
CA THR A 26 -0.61 5.13 14.08
C THR A 26 0.38 6.27 14.32
N ASP A 27 0.61 7.11 13.32
CA ASP A 27 1.52 8.28 13.37
C ASP A 27 1.25 9.25 14.54
N TYR A 28 0.20 9.00 15.33
CA TYR A 28 -0.13 9.84 16.46
C TYR A 28 0.94 9.83 17.55
N GLU A 29 1.54 8.67 17.83
CA GLU A 29 2.60 8.55 18.86
C GLU A 29 3.85 9.34 18.47
N LYS A 30 4.22 9.31 17.19
CA LYS A 30 5.34 10.11 16.67
C LYS A 30 5.09 11.63 16.78
N GLN A 31 3.83 12.04 16.75
CA GLN A 31 3.41 13.43 16.92
C GLN A 31 3.14 13.79 18.40
N GLY A 32 3.43 12.89 19.35
CA GLY A 32 3.21 13.09 20.77
C GLY A 32 1.76 12.96 21.22
N PHE A 33 0.87 12.41 20.38
CA PHE A 33 -0.49 12.05 20.79
C PHE A 33 -0.48 10.70 21.49
N SER A 34 -1.37 10.50 22.45
CA SER A 34 -1.59 9.22 23.11
C SER A 34 -3.05 8.79 23.00
N TYR A 35 -3.29 7.48 22.96
CA TYR A 35 -4.64 6.95 22.89
C TYR A 35 -5.10 6.50 24.27
N ASN A 36 -6.21 7.07 24.72
CA ASN A 36 -6.88 6.66 25.96
C ASN A 36 -7.91 5.57 25.62
N LYS A 37 -7.61 4.34 26.04
CA LYS A 37 -8.43 3.15 25.77
C LYS A 37 -9.78 3.19 26.48
N ASP A 38 -9.84 3.73 27.70
CA ASP A 38 -11.04 3.72 28.51
C ASP A 38 -12.09 4.70 27.97
N ALA A 39 -11.63 5.84 27.45
CA ALA A 39 -12.50 6.85 26.87
C ALA A 39 -12.72 6.67 25.36
N ASP A 40 -11.99 5.79 24.70
CA ASP A 40 -11.91 5.66 23.23
C ASP A 40 -11.62 7.02 22.57
N ARG A 41 -10.60 7.73 23.06
CA ARG A 41 -10.26 9.08 22.64
C ARG A 41 -8.76 9.25 22.47
N LEU A 42 -8.42 10.15 21.54
CA LEU A 42 -7.04 10.59 21.35
C LEU A 42 -6.75 11.80 22.26
N VAL A 43 -5.61 11.77 22.94
CA VAL A 43 -5.12 12.86 23.79
C VAL A 43 -3.99 13.56 23.05
N CYS A 44 -4.06 14.90 22.95
CA CYS A 44 -3.03 15.68 22.27
C CYS A 44 -1.81 15.95 23.18
N PRO A 45 -0.67 16.40 22.62
CA PRO A 45 0.54 16.70 23.41
C PRO A 45 0.35 17.79 24.47
N ALA A 46 -0.73 18.58 24.40
CA ALA A 46 -1.10 19.56 25.42
C ALA A 46 -2.07 18.99 26.48
N GLY A 47 -2.30 17.67 26.51
CA GLY A 47 -3.13 16.99 27.50
C GLY A 47 -4.64 17.05 27.25
N HIS A 48 -5.13 17.56 26.12
CA HIS A 48 -6.56 17.64 25.84
C HIS A 48 -7.07 16.45 25.05
N MET A 49 -8.20 15.90 25.45
CA MET A 49 -8.86 14.80 24.72
C MET A 49 -9.64 15.31 23.51
N SER A 50 -9.72 14.43 22.48
CA SER A 50 -10.62 14.64 21.34
C SER A 50 -12.08 14.63 21.79
N ILE A 51 -12.89 15.55 21.22
CA ILE A 51 -14.30 15.71 21.55
C ILE A 51 -15.23 14.92 20.64
N GLY A 52 -14.73 14.46 19.50
CA GLY A 52 -15.54 13.71 18.54
C GLY A 52 -14.69 12.68 17.81
N VAL A 53 -15.34 11.58 17.47
CA VAL A 53 -14.78 10.48 16.66
C VAL A 53 -15.78 10.17 15.56
N ASP A 54 -15.31 10.13 14.32
CA ASP A 54 -16.14 9.77 13.16
C ASP A 54 -15.41 8.73 12.31
N ILE A 55 -16.18 7.86 11.67
CA ILE A 55 -15.68 7.02 10.59
C ILE A 55 -15.96 7.74 9.27
N ILE A 56 -14.92 7.95 8.48
CA ILE A 56 -14.99 8.57 7.16
C ILE A 56 -14.48 7.63 6.10
N LYS A 57 -15.11 7.65 4.92
CA LYS A 57 -14.59 6.94 3.75
C LYS A 57 -13.55 7.78 3.05
N ASP A 58 -12.40 7.20 2.76
CA ASP A 58 -11.41 7.83 1.90
C ASP A 58 -11.80 7.61 0.44
N CYS A 59 -12.18 8.68 -0.25
CA CYS A 59 -12.61 8.62 -1.64
C CYS A 59 -11.52 8.09 -2.61
N LYS A 60 -10.24 8.21 -2.24
CA LYS A 60 -9.12 7.77 -3.09
C LYS A 60 -8.79 6.29 -2.90
N SER A 61 -8.69 5.84 -1.66
CA SER A 61 -8.33 4.45 -1.34
C SER A 61 -9.54 3.54 -1.16
N GLY A 62 -10.72 4.09 -0.90
CA GLY A 62 -11.94 3.36 -0.56
C GLY A 62 -11.91 2.70 0.83
N ASN A 63 -10.87 2.96 1.61
CA ASN A 63 -10.71 2.43 2.96
C ASN A 63 -11.42 3.33 3.97
N ASP A 64 -11.98 2.73 5.00
CA ASP A 64 -12.52 3.48 6.12
C ASP A 64 -11.37 4.07 6.96
N ARG A 65 -11.58 5.28 7.43
CA ARG A 65 -10.64 5.99 8.31
C ARG A 65 -11.37 6.46 9.56
N ILE A 66 -10.76 6.29 10.72
CA ILE A 66 -11.21 6.89 11.96
C ILE A 66 -10.63 8.30 12.07
N ARG A 67 -11.48 9.28 12.35
CA ARG A 67 -11.11 10.69 12.50
C ARG A 67 -11.43 11.20 13.88
N TYR A 68 -10.40 11.66 14.59
CA TYR A 68 -10.50 12.31 15.89
C TYR A 68 -10.53 13.83 15.73
N ARG A 69 -11.49 14.49 16.35
CA ARG A 69 -11.67 15.96 16.31
C ARG A 69 -11.45 16.55 17.68
N PHE A 70 -10.65 17.63 17.75
CA PHE A 70 -10.40 18.39 18.97
C PHE A 70 -11.29 19.64 19.06
N SER A 71 -11.44 20.20 20.27
CA SER A 71 -12.26 21.40 20.48
C SER A 71 -11.64 22.62 19.81
N ARG A 72 -12.46 23.37 19.05
CA ARG A 72 -12.01 24.63 18.44
C ARG A 72 -11.56 25.62 19.50
N LYS A 73 -12.35 25.81 20.57
CA LYS A 73 -12.04 26.76 21.64
C LYS A 73 -10.70 26.48 22.28
N VAL A 74 -10.42 25.21 22.57
CA VAL A 74 -9.14 24.78 23.18
C VAL A 74 -7.99 24.94 22.20
N CYS A 75 -8.15 24.52 20.96
CA CYS A 75 -7.08 24.62 19.96
C CYS A 75 -6.73 26.07 19.60
N THR A 76 -7.70 26.99 19.64
CA THR A 76 -7.45 28.42 19.32
C THR A 76 -6.60 29.09 20.38
N LEU A 77 -6.76 28.70 21.65
CA LEU A 77 -6.01 29.26 22.79
C LEU A 77 -4.77 28.45 23.18
N CYS A 78 -4.45 27.39 22.44
CA CYS A 78 -3.37 26.48 22.77
C CYS A 78 -2.00 27.10 22.48
N ALA A 79 -1.08 27.06 23.44
CA ALA A 79 0.29 27.54 23.28
C ALA A 79 1.08 26.83 22.18
N ARG A 80 0.71 25.56 21.87
CA ARG A 80 1.34 24.74 20.82
C ARG A 80 0.59 24.77 19.48
N ARG A 81 -0.25 25.79 19.27
CA ARG A 81 -1.09 25.88 18.06
C ARG A 81 -0.28 25.85 16.78
N GLU A 82 0.78 26.66 16.70
CA GLU A 82 1.61 26.83 15.51
C GLU A 82 2.33 25.52 15.10
N GLU A 83 2.76 24.74 16.09
CA GLU A 83 3.39 23.43 15.83
C GLU A 83 2.38 22.33 15.44
N CYS A 84 1.14 22.49 15.88
CA CYS A 84 0.14 21.44 15.81
C CYS A 84 -0.84 21.57 14.64
N ILE A 85 -1.16 22.80 14.24
CA ILE A 85 -2.18 23.09 13.23
C ILE A 85 -1.56 23.82 12.05
N ASN A 86 -1.63 23.21 10.88
CA ASN A 86 -1.14 23.81 9.63
C ASN A 86 -2.26 24.58 8.92
N GLY A 87 -1.96 25.79 8.45
CA GLY A 87 -2.87 26.63 7.67
C GLY A 87 -4.05 27.21 8.46
N ASP A 88 -5.12 27.52 7.76
CA ASP A 88 -6.30 28.25 8.29
C ASP A 88 -7.26 27.40 9.14
N SER A 89 -6.84 26.21 9.54
CA SER A 89 -7.70 25.33 10.34
C SER A 89 -7.89 25.87 11.75
N ASN A 90 -9.14 25.84 12.24
CA ASN A 90 -9.51 26.30 13.58
C ASN A 90 -9.31 25.24 14.67
N ARG A 91 -8.99 23.99 14.30
CA ARG A 91 -8.82 22.88 15.23
C ARG A 91 -7.96 21.77 14.64
N LYS A 92 -7.32 20.99 15.51
CA LYS A 92 -6.65 19.76 15.10
C LYS A 92 -7.67 18.67 14.78
N GLN A 93 -7.40 17.95 13.70
CA GLN A 93 -8.08 16.73 13.30
C GLN A 93 -7.03 15.71 12.89
N ASN A 94 -7.11 14.51 13.43
CA ASN A 94 -6.23 13.41 13.06
C ASN A 94 -7.08 12.27 12.49
N SER A 95 -6.70 11.72 11.34
CA SER A 95 -7.41 10.60 10.74
C SER A 95 -6.45 9.47 10.43
N TYR A 96 -6.83 8.25 10.81
CA TYR A 96 -6.03 7.03 10.66
C TYR A 96 -6.80 5.98 9.89
N PRO A 97 -6.14 5.20 9.01
CA PRO A 97 -6.79 4.12 8.31
C PRO A 97 -7.23 3.02 9.30
N ILE A 98 -8.43 2.51 9.12
CA ILE A 98 -8.91 1.32 9.82
C ILE A 98 -8.39 0.12 9.05
N LYS A 99 -7.71 -0.80 9.73
CA LYS A 99 -7.21 -2.04 9.13
C LYS A 99 -8.38 -2.99 8.94
N THR A 100 -8.44 -3.60 7.77
CA THR A 100 -9.40 -4.68 7.53
C THR A 100 -8.85 -6.01 8.00
N PRO A 101 -9.71 -7.01 8.31
CA PRO A 101 -9.23 -8.35 8.68
C PRO A 101 -8.29 -8.97 7.64
N GLN A 102 -8.51 -8.69 6.34
CA GLN A 102 -7.64 -9.14 5.26
C GLN A 102 -6.26 -8.51 5.33
N GLN A 103 -6.20 -7.20 5.65
CA GLN A 103 -4.93 -6.51 5.81
C GLN A 103 -4.16 -7.00 7.05
N GLU A 104 -4.86 -7.30 8.14
CA GLU A 104 -4.24 -7.87 9.34
C GLU A 104 -3.66 -9.26 9.05
N ARG A 105 -4.42 -10.15 8.40
CA ARG A 105 -3.91 -11.45 7.95
C ARG A 105 -2.70 -11.32 7.02
N GLN A 106 -2.73 -10.38 6.08
CA GLN A 106 -1.60 -10.11 5.20
C GLN A 106 -0.37 -9.63 5.98
N MET A 107 -0.56 -8.80 7.00
CA MET A 107 0.54 -8.35 7.87
C MET A 107 1.15 -9.49 8.69
N GLU A 108 0.34 -10.44 9.15
CA GLU A 108 0.82 -11.64 9.83
C GLU A 108 1.56 -12.56 8.85
N PHE A 109 1.00 -12.79 7.67
CA PHE A 109 1.66 -13.56 6.61
C PHE A 109 3.04 -12.99 6.25
N MET A 110 3.18 -11.65 6.18
CA MET A 110 4.46 -10.99 5.89
C MET A 110 5.58 -11.31 6.90
N LYS A 111 5.25 -11.75 8.12
CA LYS A 111 6.21 -12.15 9.15
C LYS A 111 6.70 -13.59 8.98
N THR A 112 6.04 -14.40 8.16
CA THR A 112 6.37 -15.81 7.96
C THR A 112 7.62 -15.98 7.10
N GLU A 113 8.34 -17.09 7.30
CA GLU A 113 9.48 -17.47 6.46
C GLU A 113 9.05 -17.73 5.02
N GLU A 114 7.86 -18.32 4.84
CA GLU A 114 7.27 -18.58 3.53
C GLU A 114 7.15 -17.28 2.71
N PHE A 115 6.57 -16.22 3.30
CA PHE A 115 6.50 -14.92 2.64
C PHE A 115 7.89 -14.40 2.27
N GLN A 116 8.87 -14.51 3.16
CA GLN A 116 10.23 -14.01 2.93
C GLN A 116 10.90 -14.76 1.77
N GLN A 117 10.69 -16.06 1.65
CA GLN A 117 11.18 -16.87 0.54
C GLN A 117 10.57 -16.43 -0.79
N TRP A 118 9.24 -16.35 -0.86
CA TRP A 118 8.53 -15.90 -2.06
C TRP A 118 8.84 -14.45 -2.43
N TYR A 119 8.98 -13.59 -1.45
CA TYR A 119 9.30 -12.19 -1.67
C TYR A 119 10.70 -11.98 -2.27
N LYS A 120 11.66 -12.82 -1.91
CA LYS A 120 12.99 -12.83 -2.53
C LYS A 120 12.94 -13.18 -4.02
N GLU A 121 11.98 -13.98 -4.46
CA GLU A 121 11.80 -14.35 -5.87
C GLU A 121 11.21 -13.21 -6.73
N ARG A 122 10.69 -12.17 -6.10
CA ARG A 122 10.05 -11.04 -6.79
C ARG A 122 10.96 -10.34 -7.78
N TYR A 123 12.25 -10.27 -7.51
CA TYR A 123 13.23 -9.66 -8.42
C TYR A 123 13.23 -10.32 -9.81
N LYS A 124 12.89 -11.61 -9.89
CA LYS A 124 12.80 -12.35 -11.17
C LYS A 124 11.70 -11.77 -12.06
N ILE A 125 10.58 -11.34 -11.46
CA ILE A 125 9.46 -10.69 -12.19
C ILE A 125 9.91 -9.31 -12.69
N GLU A 126 10.61 -8.56 -11.86
CA GLU A 126 11.10 -7.22 -12.22
C GLU A 126 12.19 -7.31 -13.30
N ALA A 127 13.12 -8.25 -13.19
CA ALA A 127 14.11 -8.54 -14.21
C ALA A 127 13.47 -8.95 -15.54
N LYS A 128 12.39 -9.78 -15.50
CA LYS A 128 11.66 -10.18 -16.70
C LYS A 128 10.91 -9.02 -17.34
N ASN A 129 10.29 -8.16 -16.53
CA ASN A 129 9.63 -6.96 -17.04
C ASN A 129 10.63 -5.99 -17.68
N SER A 130 11.82 -5.84 -17.09
CA SER A 130 12.90 -5.04 -17.66
C SER A 130 13.39 -5.63 -18.99
N ASP A 131 13.57 -6.95 -19.07
CA ASP A 131 13.95 -7.66 -20.30
C ASP A 131 12.91 -7.44 -21.41
N LEU A 132 11.61 -7.60 -21.12
CA LEU A 132 10.54 -7.36 -22.07
C LEU A 132 10.52 -5.91 -22.60
N LYS A 133 10.76 -4.94 -21.73
CA LYS A 133 10.80 -3.52 -22.11
C LYS A 133 12.01 -3.19 -22.96
N ASN A 134 13.18 -3.62 -22.54
CA ASN A 134 14.43 -3.20 -23.16
C ASN A 134 14.78 -4.00 -24.43
N ASN A 135 14.43 -5.28 -24.47
CA ASN A 135 14.87 -6.18 -25.54
C ASN A 135 13.75 -6.63 -26.49
N TYR A 136 12.48 -6.49 -26.08
CA TYR A 136 11.35 -6.98 -26.87
C TYR A 136 10.29 -5.91 -27.18
N GLY A 137 10.66 -4.63 -27.05
CA GLY A 137 9.82 -3.50 -27.47
C GLY A 137 8.52 -3.32 -26.70
N TYR A 138 8.47 -3.76 -25.44
CA TYR A 138 7.28 -3.62 -24.59
C TYR A 138 7.24 -2.29 -23.82
N ASP A 139 8.18 -1.38 -24.05
CA ASP A 139 8.26 -0.08 -23.40
C ASP A 139 7.33 0.98 -24.00
N LYS A 140 7.01 0.85 -25.31
CA LYS A 140 6.19 1.80 -26.07
C LYS A 140 5.04 1.09 -26.78
N ALA A 141 3.86 1.71 -26.74
CA ALA A 141 2.72 1.26 -27.52
C ALA A 141 2.95 1.55 -29.00
N LEU A 142 3.01 0.51 -29.82
CA LEU A 142 3.13 0.61 -31.28
C LEU A 142 1.75 0.64 -31.96
N TYR A 143 0.71 0.22 -31.25
CA TYR A 143 -0.65 0.09 -31.79
C TYR A 143 -1.66 0.81 -30.89
N TYR A 144 -2.75 1.25 -31.48
CA TYR A 144 -3.85 1.87 -30.76
C TYR A 144 -4.83 0.83 -30.22
N GLY A 145 -5.38 1.13 -29.03
CA GLY A 145 -6.44 0.35 -28.41
C GLY A 145 -5.99 -0.95 -27.74
N ILE A 146 -6.91 -1.54 -27.00
CA ILE A 146 -6.64 -2.72 -26.17
C ILE A 146 -6.24 -3.94 -27.00
N CYS A 147 -6.85 -4.15 -28.17
CA CYS A 147 -6.52 -5.29 -29.04
C CYS A 147 -5.09 -5.22 -29.57
N GLY A 148 -4.65 -4.03 -30.02
CA GLY A 148 -3.28 -3.82 -30.48
C GLY A 148 -2.26 -4.03 -29.37
N MET A 149 -2.53 -3.53 -28.17
CA MET A 149 -1.68 -3.73 -27.00
C MET A 149 -1.60 -5.19 -26.55
N LYS A 150 -2.71 -5.94 -26.62
CA LYS A 150 -2.71 -7.38 -26.34
C LYS A 150 -1.87 -8.16 -27.35
N LEU A 151 -1.96 -7.83 -28.62
CA LEU A 151 -1.16 -8.46 -29.67
C LEU A 151 0.33 -8.19 -29.49
N GLN A 152 0.70 -6.92 -29.27
CA GLN A 152 2.10 -6.53 -28.99
C GLN A 152 2.66 -7.28 -27.78
N GLY A 153 1.89 -7.35 -26.68
CA GLY A 153 2.28 -8.09 -25.48
C GLY A 153 2.47 -9.58 -25.74
N ALA A 154 1.55 -10.20 -26.48
CA ALA A 154 1.64 -11.62 -26.82
C ALA A 154 2.87 -11.92 -27.67
N VAL A 155 3.18 -11.11 -28.69
CA VAL A 155 4.35 -11.27 -29.53
C VAL A 155 5.65 -11.07 -28.74
N ALA A 156 5.72 -10.05 -27.90
CA ALA A 156 6.89 -9.80 -27.05
C ALA A 156 7.15 -10.97 -26.09
N LEU A 157 6.10 -11.50 -25.45
CA LEU A 157 6.21 -12.67 -24.56
C LEU A 157 6.63 -13.92 -25.32
N PHE A 158 6.06 -14.16 -26.51
CA PHE A 158 6.42 -15.29 -27.36
C PHE A 158 7.90 -15.25 -27.74
N ALA A 159 8.37 -14.12 -28.28
CA ALA A 159 9.78 -13.94 -28.67
C ALA A 159 10.72 -14.12 -27.46
N CYS A 160 10.36 -13.56 -26.30
CA CYS A 160 11.15 -13.70 -25.09
C CYS A 160 11.25 -15.16 -24.60
N ASN A 161 10.14 -15.92 -24.69
CA ASN A 161 10.12 -17.32 -24.31
C ASN A 161 10.88 -18.20 -25.29
N LEU A 162 10.75 -17.92 -26.59
CA LEU A 162 11.49 -18.64 -27.63
C LEU A 162 13.00 -18.49 -27.43
N ASN A 163 13.47 -17.26 -27.23
CA ASN A 163 14.90 -17.01 -26.93
C ASN A 163 15.36 -17.73 -25.65
N ARG A 164 14.51 -17.81 -24.64
CA ARG A 164 14.82 -18.57 -23.43
C ARG A 164 14.96 -20.06 -23.70
N ILE A 165 14.06 -20.64 -24.50
CA ILE A 165 14.14 -22.05 -24.89
C ILE A 165 15.42 -22.34 -25.68
N LEU A 166 15.75 -21.51 -26.68
CA LEU A 166 16.99 -21.66 -27.45
C LEU A 166 18.24 -21.66 -26.58
N ARG A 167 18.34 -20.68 -25.66
CA ARG A 167 19.48 -20.63 -24.69
C ARG A 167 19.55 -21.87 -23.81
N LEU A 168 18.44 -22.43 -23.39
CA LEU A 168 18.42 -23.65 -22.59
C LEU A 168 18.82 -24.88 -23.39
N MET A 169 18.46 -24.92 -24.67
CA MET A 169 18.90 -25.99 -25.60
C MET A 169 20.42 -25.92 -25.84
N ASP A 170 20.96 -24.72 -26.07
CA ASP A 170 22.42 -24.52 -26.25
C ASP A 170 23.19 -24.91 -24.97
N GLN A 171 22.69 -24.55 -23.79
CA GLN A 171 23.30 -24.97 -22.52
C GLN A 171 23.32 -26.50 -22.33
N LYS A 172 22.24 -27.20 -22.77
CA LYS A 172 22.23 -28.66 -22.74
C LYS A 172 23.12 -29.31 -23.78
N ALA A 173 23.34 -28.64 -24.92
CA ALA A 173 24.22 -29.12 -25.99
C ALA A 173 25.72 -28.85 -25.69
N GLY A 174 26.05 -28.24 -24.55
CA GLY A 174 27.45 -27.97 -24.17
C GLY A 174 28.11 -26.85 -24.98
N LYS A 175 27.32 -25.97 -25.58
CA LYS A 175 27.78 -24.79 -26.33
C LYS A 175 27.71 -23.52 -25.48
#